data_0f9d64ee699a804b276efb2d754076b4
#
_entry.id   0f9d64ee699a804b276efb2d754076b4
#
_cell.length_a   1.000
_cell.length_b   1.000
_cell.length_c   1.000
_cell.angle_alpha   90.00
_cell.angle_beta   90.00
_cell.angle_gamma   90.00
#
_symmetry.space_group_name_H-M   'P 1'
#
loop_
_entity.id
_entity.type
_entity.pdbx_description
1 polymer ?
#
loop_
_entity_poly.entity_id
_entity_poly.type
_entity_poly.pdbx_seq_one_letter_code
_entity_poly.pdbx_strand_id
1 'polypeptide(L)'
;MQYGYFDNEKREYIIDNVALPCSWTNYLGVEDMAAFINHTAGGYLFYKTPEYHRISRFRGNGVPMDRPGFYVYIRDNEKKDYHSISWQPVAKDLSKAKYRCRHGLPYTVYESEYDGLASSQTMVIPRGENVLL
;
A
#
# COMPACT_ATOMS: atom_id res chain seq x y z
N MET A 1 -8.30 -10.68 18.38
CA MET A 1 -7.19 -10.87 17.44
C MET A 1 -6.58 -9.49 17.17
N GLN A 2 -5.29 -9.31 17.38
CA GLN A 2 -4.62 -8.03 17.11
C GLN A 2 -4.07 -8.06 15.69
N TYR A 3 -4.35 -7.03 14.90
CA TYR A 3 -3.91 -6.93 13.50
C TYR A 3 -2.72 -5.98 13.32
N GLY A 4 -2.46 -5.12 14.32
CA GLY A 4 -1.38 -4.16 14.30
C GLY A 4 -1.30 -3.38 15.62
N TYR A 5 -0.39 -2.42 15.68
CA TYR A 5 -0.12 -1.62 16.87
C TYR A 5 0.45 -0.25 16.53
N PHE A 6 0.40 0.68 17.48
CA PHE A 6 1.06 1.99 17.37
C PHE A 6 2.52 1.91 17.80
N ASP A 7 3.42 2.38 16.94
CA ASP A 7 4.78 2.73 17.28
C ASP A 7 4.83 4.25 17.60
N ASN A 8 4.81 4.58 18.88
CA ASN A 8 4.75 5.98 19.32
C ASN A 8 6.07 6.75 19.06
N GLU A 9 7.18 6.06 18.99
CA GLU A 9 8.49 6.71 18.71
C GLU A 9 8.57 7.15 17.26
N LYS A 10 8.16 6.30 16.35
CA LYS A 10 8.15 6.59 14.90
C LYS A 10 6.88 7.30 14.45
N ARG A 11 5.86 7.37 15.31
CA ARG A 11 4.52 7.88 14.97
C ARG A 11 3.91 7.14 13.79
N GLU A 12 4.01 5.82 13.81
CA GLU A 12 3.48 4.91 12.81
C GLU A 12 2.38 4.02 13.40
N TYR A 13 1.43 3.64 12.56
CA TYR A 13 0.59 2.49 12.82
C TYR A 13 1.11 1.30 11.99
N ILE A 14 1.54 0.25 12.68
CA ILE A 14 2.13 -0.94 12.07
C ILE A 14 1.07 -2.02 11.94
N ILE A 15 0.92 -2.55 10.73
CA ILE A 15 0.02 -3.67 10.39
C ILE A 15 0.91 -4.83 9.98
N ASP A 16 0.99 -5.84 10.82
CA ASP A 16 1.78 -7.06 10.58
C ASP A 16 0.94 -8.29 10.26
N ASN A 17 -0.39 -8.16 10.38
CA ASN A 17 -1.32 -9.11 9.80
C ASN A 17 -2.10 -8.42 8.67
N VAL A 18 -1.61 -8.57 7.43
CA VAL A 18 -2.20 -7.92 6.25
C VAL A 18 -3.52 -8.54 5.78
N ALA A 19 -3.89 -9.71 6.27
CA ALA A 19 -5.18 -10.33 5.98
C ALA A 19 -6.31 -9.74 6.86
N LEU A 20 -6.52 -8.43 6.72
CA LEU A 20 -7.56 -7.70 7.46
C LEU A 20 -8.95 -7.96 6.90
N PRO A 21 -9.99 -7.96 7.76
CA PRO A 21 -11.37 -8.10 7.30
C PRO A 21 -11.90 -6.87 6.54
N CYS A 22 -11.25 -5.72 6.71
CA CYS A 22 -11.54 -4.48 6.01
C CYS A 22 -10.26 -3.70 5.71
N SER A 23 -10.32 -2.81 4.75
CA SER A 23 -9.17 -1.97 4.38
C SER A 23 -8.88 -0.93 5.46
N TRP A 24 -7.64 -0.92 5.94
CA TRP A 24 -7.11 0.16 6.77
C TRP A 24 -6.31 1.11 5.88
N THR A 25 -6.62 2.40 5.97
CA THR A 25 -6.24 3.38 4.97
C THR A 25 -5.46 4.54 5.56
N ASN A 26 -4.62 5.14 4.73
CA ASN A 26 -3.89 6.36 5.01
C ASN A 26 -4.16 7.40 3.92
N TYR A 27 -4.13 8.67 4.28
CA TYR A 27 -4.11 9.79 3.36
C TYR A 27 -2.70 10.34 3.27
N LEU A 28 -2.18 10.42 2.05
CA LEU A 28 -0.91 11.10 1.75
C LEU A 28 -1.19 12.42 1.07
N GLY A 29 -0.37 13.43 1.38
CA GLY A 29 -0.52 14.79 0.88
C GLY A 29 -1.41 15.66 1.77
N VAL A 30 -1.05 16.94 1.87
CA VAL A 30 -1.73 17.94 2.71
C VAL A 30 -2.13 19.20 1.91
N GLU A 31 -1.85 19.21 0.61
CA GLU A 31 -2.13 20.31 -0.31
C GLU A 31 -2.98 19.82 -1.48
N ASP A 32 -2.75 20.34 -2.67
CA ASP A 32 -3.57 20.05 -3.85
C ASP A 32 -3.49 18.58 -4.30
N MET A 33 -2.29 17.96 -4.22
CA MET A 33 -2.12 16.55 -4.55
C MET A 33 -2.34 15.68 -3.32
N ALA A 34 -3.18 14.66 -3.44
CA ALA A 34 -3.39 13.71 -2.37
C ALA A 34 -3.63 12.29 -2.91
N ALA A 35 -3.24 11.30 -2.12
CA ALA A 35 -3.52 9.90 -2.37
C ALA A 35 -4.25 9.27 -1.18
N PHE A 36 -5.24 8.47 -1.50
CA PHE A 36 -5.89 7.56 -0.57
C PHE A 36 -5.33 6.16 -0.82
N ILE A 37 -4.67 5.56 0.15
CA ILE A 37 -4.04 4.25 0.01
C ILE A 37 -4.36 3.35 1.21
N ASN A 38 -4.47 2.05 0.97
CA ASN A 38 -4.72 1.09 2.02
C ASN A 38 -3.47 0.26 2.34
N HIS A 39 -3.56 -0.59 3.36
CA HIS A 39 -2.49 -1.44 3.87
C HIS A 39 -1.94 -2.48 2.86
N THR A 40 -2.58 -2.65 1.72
CA THR A 40 -2.14 -3.54 0.64
C THR A 40 -1.92 -2.80 -0.69
N ALA A 41 -1.64 -1.49 -0.63
CA ALA A 41 -1.38 -0.58 -1.75
C ALA A 41 -2.54 -0.38 -2.73
N GLY A 42 -3.74 -0.79 -2.37
CA GLY A 42 -4.95 -0.38 -3.08
C GLY A 42 -5.27 1.08 -2.81
N GLY A 43 -5.80 1.79 -3.80
CA GLY A 43 -6.15 3.19 -3.63
C GLY A 43 -6.09 3.99 -4.91
N TYR A 44 -6.07 5.30 -4.78
CA TYR A 44 -6.07 6.22 -5.91
C TYR A 44 -5.41 7.56 -5.57
N LEU A 45 -4.98 8.24 -6.61
CA LEU A 45 -4.37 9.57 -6.60
C LEU A 45 -5.33 10.57 -7.21
N PHE A 46 -5.42 11.75 -6.62
CA PHE A 46 -6.24 12.85 -7.11
C PHE A 46 -5.58 14.21 -6.89
N TYR A 47 -6.04 15.21 -7.65
CA TYR A 47 -5.62 16.59 -7.55
C TYR A 47 -6.81 17.46 -7.14
N LYS A 48 -6.70 18.21 -6.05
CA LYS A 48 -7.73 19.06 -5.43
C LYS A 48 -8.97 18.30 -4.96
N THR A 49 -9.69 17.63 -5.86
CA THR A 49 -10.91 16.91 -5.50
C THR A 49 -10.98 15.52 -6.12
N PRO A 50 -11.33 14.50 -5.35
CA PRO A 50 -11.45 13.13 -5.89
C PRO A 50 -12.69 12.95 -6.77
N GLU A 51 -13.61 13.89 -6.77
CA GLU A 51 -14.83 13.82 -7.60
C GLU A 51 -14.51 14.13 -9.07
N TYR A 52 -13.74 15.19 -9.34
CA TYR A 52 -13.52 15.71 -10.69
C TYR A 52 -12.12 15.48 -11.23
N HIS A 53 -11.12 15.34 -10.34
CA HIS A 53 -9.71 15.32 -10.73
C HIS A 53 -8.98 14.07 -10.23
N ARG A 54 -9.59 12.90 -10.42
CA ARG A 54 -8.90 11.63 -10.19
C ARG A 54 -7.84 11.40 -11.26
N ILE A 55 -6.62 11.19 -10.84
CA ILE A 55 -5.49 10.90 -11.72
C ILE A 55 -5.40 9.40 -11.99
N SER A 56 -5.56 8.57 -10.94
CA SER A 56 -5.62 7.13 -11.09
C SER A 56 -7.05 6.61 -10.91
N ARG A 57 -7.28 5.40 -11.41
CA ARG A 57 -8.60 4.76 -11.37
C ARG A 57 -8.99 4.38 -9.96
N PHE A 58 -10.27 4.53 -9.65
CA PHE A 58 -10.88 4.09 -8.41
C PHE A 58 -12.22 3.38 -8.67
N ARG A 59 -12.48 2.29 -7.93
CA ARG A 59 -13.77 1.62 -7.89
C ARG A 59 -14.22 1.43 -6.44
N GLY A 60 -15.30 2.10 -6.07
CA GLY A 60 -15.81 2.13 -4.69
C GLY A 60 -16.78 1.01 -4.32
N ASN A 61 -17.16 0.16 -5.26
CA ASN A 61 -18.23 -0.83 -5.05
C ASN A 61 -17.74 -2.19 -4.52
N GLY A 62 -16.45 -2.33 -4.21
CA GLY A 62 -15.90 -3.56 -3.64
C GLY A 62 -15.90 -4.80 -4.54
N VAL A 63 -16.41 -4.70 -5.78
CA VAL A 63 -16.39 -5.83 -6.72
C VAL A 63 -14.99 -5.96 -7.31
N PRO A 64 -14.29 -7.09 -7.11
CA PRO A 64 -12.87 -7.23 -7.42
C PRO A 64 -12.62 -7.57 -8.91
N MET A 65 -13.31 -6.96 -9.83
CA MET A 65 -13.03 -7.11 -11.27
C MET A 65 -11.77 -6.35 -11.70
N ASP A 66 -11.36 -5.37 -10.89
CA ASP A 66 -10.19 -4.55 -11.09
C ASP A 66 -9.77 -4.03 -9.72
N ARG A 67 -8.52 -4.16 -9.38
CA ARG A 67 -7.95 -3.69 -8.10
C ARG A 67 -7.07 -2.48 -8.34
N PRO A 68 -7.64 -1.27 -8.40
CA PRO A 68 -6.84 -0.06 -8.58
C PRO A 68 -5.91 0.14 -7.39
N GLY A 69 -4.65 0.46 -7.68
CA GLY A 69 -3.63 0.63 -6.65
C GLY A 69 -2.25 0.90 -7.24
N PHE A 70 -1.25 0.94 -6.35
CA PHE A 70 0.13 1.28 -6.65
C PHE A 70 1.02 0.07 -6.38
N TYR A 71 0.91 -0.95 -7.22
CA TYR A 71 1.54 -2.25 -7.00
C TYR A 71 2.90 -2.35 -7.66
N VAL A 72 3.87 -2.85 -6.90
CA VAL A 72 5.18 -3.24 -7.41
C VAL A 72 5.28 -4.76 -7.36
N TYR A 73 5.65 -5.35 -8.51
CA TYR A 73 5.83 -6.78 -8.67
C TYR A 73 7.32 -7.11 -8.79
N ILE A 74 7.72 -8.13 -8.06
CA ILE A 74 9.06 -8.71 -8.18
C ILE A 74 8.93 -10.10 -8.78
N ARG A 75 9.68 -10.36 -9.85
CA ARG A 75 9.68 -11.66 -10.53
C ARG A 75 11.06 -12.31 -10.44
N ASP A 76 11.07 -13.55 -9.98
CA ASP A 76 12.20 -14.46 -10.13
C ASP A 76 12.11 -15.14 -11.51
N ASN A 77 13.07 -14.87 -12.39
CA ASN A 77 13.09 -15.42 -13.75
C ASN A 77 13.54 -16.89 -13.79
N GLU A 78 14.33 -17.33 -12.82
CA GLU A 78 14.81 -18.72 -12.74
C GLU A 78 13.70 -19.64 -12.27
N LYS A 79 13.01 -19.27 -11.20
CA LYS A 79 11.89 -20.02 -10.63
C LYS A 79 10.57 -19.78 -11.37
N LYS A 80 10.51 -18.78 -12.26
CA LYS A 80 9.29 -18.35 -12.97
C LYS A 80 8.16 -17.99 -12.01
N ASP A 81 8.51 -17.45 -10.85
CA ASP A 81 7.58 -17.03 -9.81
C ASP A 81 7.63 -15.51 -9.62
N TYR A 82 6.58 -14.94 -9.01
CA TYR A 82 6.50 -13.50 -8.75
C TYR A 82 5.64 -13.21 -7.52
N HIS A 83 5.89 -12.07 -6.88
CA HIS A 83 5.08 -11.56 -5.77
C HIS A 83 4.92 -10.04 -5.86
N SER A 84 3.93 -9.51 -5.16
CA SER A 84 3.77 -8.07 -4.93
C SER A 84 4.33 -7.70 -3.57
N ILE A 85 5.02 -6.54 -3.47
CA ILE A 85 5.62 -6.07 -2.21
C ILE A 85 4.54 -5.81 -1.16
N SER A 86 3.36 -5.37 -1.57
CA SER A 86 2.24 -5.01 -0.71
C SER A 86 1.27 -6.16 -0.40
N TRP A 87 1.63 -7.42 -0.65
CA TRP A 87 0.82 -8.64 -0.59
C TRP A 87 -0.21 -8.73 -1.73
N GLN A 88 -1.18 -7.85 -1.78
CA GLN A 88 -2.10 -7.75 -2.93
C GLN A 88 -1.39 -7.15 -4.16
N PRO A 89 -1.83 -7.49 -5.39
CA PRO A 89 -2.94 -8.40 -5.70
C PRO A 89 -2.55 -9.88 -5.83
N VAL A 90 -1.25 -10.22 -5.74
CA VAL A 90 -0.77 -11.61 -5.90
C VAL A 90 -1.18 -12.49 -4.73
N ALA A 91 -1.15 -11.94 -3.52
CA ALA A 91 -1.60 -12.58 -2.28
C ALA A 91 -0.92 -13.94 -2.01
N LYS A 92 0.42 -13.94 -1.96
CA LYS A 92 1.17 -15.15 -1.59
C LYS A 92 0.72 -15.68 -0.24
N ASP A 93 0.82 -16.99 -0.08
CA ASP A 93 0.51 -17.71 1.15
C ASP A 93 1.33 -17.13 2.32
N LEU A 94 0.66 -16.65 3.35
CA LEU A 94 1.27 -16.03 4.54
C LEU A 94 2.04 -17.03 5.42
N SER A 95 1.92 -18.33 5.17
CA SER A 95 2.80 -19.33 5.79
C SER A 95 4.20 -19.35 5.18
N LYS A 96 4.37 -18.80 3.97
CA LYS A 96 5.62 -18.79 3.18
C LYS A 96 6.18 -17.39 2.96
N ALA A 97 5.39 -16.36 3.20
CA ALA A 97 5.75 -14.96 2.97
C ALA A 97 5.37 -14.11 4.17
N LYS A 98 6.21 -13.14 4.50
CA LYS A 98 5.91 -12.13 5.51
C LYS A 98 5.61 -10.82 4.83
N TYR A 99 4.61 -10.13 5.33
CA TYR A 99 4.22 -8.80 4.86
C TYR A 99 3.96 -7.88 6.04
N ARG A 100 4.31 -6.62 5.88
CA ARG A 100 4.03 -5.56 6.85
C ARG A 100 3.67 -4.29 6.11
N CYS A 101 2.72 -3.54 6.67
CA CYS A 101 2.46 -2.17 6.26
C CYS A 101 2.68 -1.25 7.44
N ARG A 102 3.32 -0.11 7.20
CA ARG A 102 3.52 0.96 8.18
C ARG A 102 2.91 2.25 7.65
N HIS A 103 1.86 2.72 8.30
CA HIS A 103 1.24 4.01 8.01
C HIS A 103 1.79 5.08 8.94
N GLY A 104 2.65 5.94 8.39
CA GLY A 104 3.11 7.16 9.04
C GLY A 104 2.27 8.37 8.61
N LEU A 105 2.44 9.52 9.27
CA LEU A 105 1.72 10.74 8.91
C LEU A 105 2.02 11.21 7.46
N PRO A 106 3.31 11.29 7.02
CA PRO A 106 3.64 11.76 5.67
C PRO A 106 3.86 10.64 4.65
N TYR A 107 3.82 9.37 5.05
CA TYR A 107 4.21 8.25 4.18
C TYR A 107 3.49 6.95 4.54
N THR A 108 3.56 6.00 3.61
CA THR A 108 3.25 4.59 3.86
C THR A 108 4.38 3.73 3.33
N VAL A 109 4.76 2.70 4.10
CA VAL A 109 5.78 1.73 3.70
C VAL A 109 5.18 0.34 3.68
N TYR A 110 5.38 -0.36 2.58
CA TYR A 110 5.09 -1.79 2.45
C TYR A 110 6.40 -2.56 2.48
N GLU A 111 6.43 -3.63 3.25
CA GLU A 111 7.59 -4.51 3.38
C GLU A 111 7.16 -5.93 3.11
N SER A 112 8.00 -6.68 2.40
CA SER A 112 7.79 -8.10 2.17
C SER A 112 9.09 -8.88 2.31
N GLU A 113 8.94 -10.12 2.78
CA GLU A 113 9.99 -11.12 2.80
C GLU A 113 9.43 -12.40 2.18
N TYR A 114 9.95 -12.78 1.01
CA TYR A 114 9.50 -13.95 0.27
C TYR A 114 10.67 -14.59 -0.45
N ASP A 115 10.82 -15.90 -0.28
CA ASP A 115 11.83 -16.74 -0.97
C ASP A 115 13.26 -16.22 -0.80
N GLY A 116 13.60 -15.73 0.39
CA GLY A 116 14.91 -15.19 0.73
C GLY A 116 15.18 -13.76 0.28
N LEU A 117 14.22 -13.12 -0.38
CA LEU A 117 14.28 -11.72 -0.79
C LEU A 117 13.47 -10.83 0.15
N ALA A 118 14.11 -9.83 0.74
CA ALA A 118 13.45 -8.76 1.47
C ALA A 118 13.29 -7.53 0.57
N SER A 119 12.10 -6.94 0.56
CA SER A 119 11.76 -5.83 -0.32
C SER A 119 10.96 -4.78 0.41
N SER A 120 11.11 -3.50 0.02
CA SER A 120 10.39 -2.38 0.59
C SER A 120 9.94 -1.42 -0.50
N GLN A 121 8.72 -0.88 -0.36
CA GLN A 121 8.14 0.16 -1.19
C GLN A 121 7.67 1.29 -0.29
N THR A 122 8.23 2.48 -0.44
CA THR A 122 7.80 3.68 0.28
C THR A 122 6.99 4.56 -0.65
N MET A 123 5.88 5.09 -0.15
CA MET A 123 5.02 6.03 -0.85
C MET A 123 4.89 7.32 -0.05
N VAL A 124 5.14 8.46 -0.71
CA VAL A 124 5.11 9.79 -0.10
C VAL A 124 4.70 10.84 -1.12
N ILE A 125 3.94 11.85 -0.67
CA ILE A 125 3.71 13.09 -1.41
C ILE A 125 4.47 14.18 -0.65
N PRO A 126 5.57 14.71 -1.20
CA PRO A 126 6.33 15.79 -0.57
C PRO A 126 5.49 17.06 -0.49
N ARG A 127 5.67 17.80 0.60
CA ARG A 127 4.98 19.08 0.77
C ARG A 127 5.42 20.08 -0.30
N GLY A 128 4.47 20.78 -0.90
CA GLY A 128 4.71 21.75 -1.97
C GLY A 128 4.85 21.13 -3.37
N GLU A 129 4.78 19.80 -3.49
CA GLU A 129 4.98 19.10 -4.75
C GLU A 129 3.73 18.35 -5.18
N ASN A 130 3.42 18.40 -6.47
CA ASN A 130 2.30 17.66 -7.07
C ASN A 130 2.80 16.33 -7.66
N VAL A 131 3.43 15.51 -6.83
CA VAL A 131 4.00 14.23 -7.22
C VAL A 131 3.81 13.18 -6.13
N LEU A 132 3.49 11.96 -6.52
CA LEU A 132 3.57 10.76 -5.67
C LEU A 132 4.85 10.02 -6.02
N LEU A 133 5.72 9.88 -5.03
CA LEU A 133 6.97 9.13 -5.10
C LEU A 133 6.80 7.76 -4.48
#